data_5715de48cf69210ffbdd20f79b6d1227
#
_entry.id   5715de48cf69210ffbdd20f79b6d1227
#
_cell.length_a   1.000
_cell.length_b   1.000
_cell.length_c   1.000
_cell.angle_alpha   90.00
_cell.angle_beta   90.00
_cell.angle_gamma   90.00
#
_symmetry.space_group_name_H-M   'P 1'
#
loop_
_entity.id
_entity.type
_entity.pdbx_description
1 polymer ?
#
loop_
_entity_poly.entity_id
_entity_poly.type
_entity_poly.pdbx_seq_one_letter_code
_entity_poly.pdbx_strand_id
1 'polypeptide(L)'
;EEVPKYLTEKSSDPKYFYEKIKDLNVISQRNLIEIFDSTIGQNTVLQPLGGKNQVNPSQAMVAKIPVNEGKSKTVSIMSYGFDPYLSEKSQYLGGYYAVIESIAKLVSVGSDLEKIRLSFQEFYEKMDNEKSWSKPLKSLLGAFEVTNFFKMPPIGGKDSMSGSFEDLNVPQTLISFATTTEDIENIKSNDLKGKGKIGLVRAKYNSDMTLDLDYYKNLLEKLIK
;
A
#
# COMPACT_ATOMS: atom_id res chain seq x y z
N GLU A 1 -10.81 6.00 19.31
CA GLU A 1 -11.11 4.67 18.75
C GLU A 1 -10.40 3.59 19.57
N GLU A 2 -11.07 2.44 19.75
CA GLU A 2 -10.43 1.29 20.38
C GLU A 2 -9.56 0.55 19.34
N VAL A 3 -8.44 0.00 19.79
CA VAL A 3 -7.58 -0.85 18.95
C VAL A 3 -8.36 -2.11 18.55
N PRO A 4 -8.49 -2.40 17.25
CA PRO A 4 -9.19 -3.59 16.81
C PRO A 4 -8.56 -4.88 17.36
N LYS A 5 -9.36 -5.76 17.95
CA LYS A 5 -8.87 -7.01 18.59
C LYS A 5 -8.03 -7.88 17.66
N TYR A 6 -8.38 -7.96 16.36
CA TYR A 6 -7.64 -8.79 15.41
C TYR A 6 -6.18 -8.34 15.18
N LEU A 7 -5.83 -7.09 15.49
CA LEU A 7 -4.44 -6.62 15.43
C LEU A 7 -3.59 -7.16 16.61
N THR A 8 -4.23 -7.48 17.71
CA THR A 8 -3.58 -7.98 18.92
C THR A 8 -3.72 -9.48 19.11
N GLU A 9 -4.69 -10.11 18.44
CA GLU A 9 -4.90 -11.55 18.49
C GLU A 9 -3.81 -12.29 17.71
N LYS A 10 -3.28 -13.34 18.32
CA LYS A 10 -2.31 -14.23 17.68
C LYS A 10 -2.89 -15.62 17.61
N SER A 11 -2.86 -16.24 16.45
CA SER A 11 -3.18 -17.64 16.29
C SER A 11 -2.01 -18.41 15.72
N SER A 12 -1.64 -19.52 16.35
CA SER A 12 -0.71 -20.51 15.82
C SER A 12 -1.41 -21.72 15.22
N ASP A 13 -2.75 -21.73 15.21
CA ASP A 13 -3.54 -22.82 14.66
C ASP A 13 -3.46 -22.83 13.13
N PRO A 14 -2.96 -23.92 12.49
CA PRO A 14 -2.95 -24.03 11.04
C PRO A 14 -4.33 -23.87 10.38
N LYS A 15 -5.41 -24.27 11.09
CA LYS A 15 -6.77 -24.09 10.60
C LYS A 15 -7.12 -22.63 10.35
N TYR A 16 -6.69 -21.73 11.23
CA TYR A 16 -6.87 -20.29 11.05
C TYR A 16 -6.22 -19.80 9.75
N PHE A 17 -5.01 -20.26 9.43
CA PHE A 17 -4.35 -19.93 8.17
C PHE A 17 -5.14 -20.41 6.96
N TYR A 18 -5.62 -21.66 6.96
CA TYR A 18 -6.41 -22.20 5.86
C TYR A 18 -7.75 -21.49 5.66
N GLU A 19 -8.38 -21.04 6.73
CA GLU A 19 -9.61 -20.23 6.60
C GLU A 19 -9.31 -18.84 6.03
N LYS A 20 -8.22 -18.23 6.45
CA LYS A 20 -7.82 -16.91 5.95
C LYS A 20 -7.45 -16.88 4.48
N ILE A 21 -6.76 -17.88 3.96
CA ILE A 21 -6.42 -17.91 2.53
C ILE A 21 -7.62 -18.10 1.59
N LYS A 22 -8.79 -18.45 2.12
CA LYS A 22 -10.06 -18.53 1.35
C LYS A 22 -10.80 -17.20 1.30
N ASP A 23 -10.43 -16.25 2.12
CA ASP A 23 -11.05 -14.92 2.15
C ASP A 23 -10.81 -14.20 0.83
N LEU A 24 -11.85 -13.56 0.28
CA LEU A 24 -11.79 -12.88 -1.02
C LEU A 24 -10.72 -11.77 -1.09
N ASN A 25 -10.37 -11.17 0.04
CA ASN A 25 -9.30 -10.16 0.11
C ASN A 25 -7.90 -10.77 0.26
N VAL A 26 -7.79 -12.06 0.49
CA VAL A 26 -6.52 -12.77 0.71
C VAL A 26 -6.21 -13.77 -0.39
N ILE A 27 -7.26 -14.37 -0.99
CA ILE A 27 -7.11 -15.34 -2.08
C ILE A 27 -6.31 -14.75 -3.26
N SER A 28 -5.60 -15.61 -3.97
CA SER A 28 -4.84 -15.18 -5.17
C SER A 28 -5.71 -14.43 -6.17
N GLN A 29 -5.28 -13.23 -6.53
CA GLN A 29 -5.92 -12.37 -7.54
C GLN A 29 -5.43 -12.69 -8.98
N ARG A 30 -4.75 -13.80 -9.17
CA ARG A 30 -4.14 -14.17 -10.46
C ARG A 30 -5.12 -14.11 -11.63
N ASN A 31 -6.32 -14.63 -11.46
CA ASN A 31 -7.33 -14.61 -12.53
C ASN A 31 -7.72 -13.19 -12.96
N LEU A 32 -7.83 -12.26 -12.00
CA LEU A 32 -8.10 -10.86 -12.30
C LEU A 32 -6.93 -10.21 -13.02
N ILE A 33 -5.71 -10.49 -12.61
CA ILE A 33 -4.48 -9.99 -13.25
C ILE A 33 -4.39 -10.50 -14.70
N GLU A 34 -4.72 -11.75 -14.97
CA GLU A 34 -4.66 -12.34 -16.29
C GLU A 34 -5.75 -11.83 -17.25
N ILE A 35 -6.90 -11.38 -16.71
CA ILE A 35 -7.97 -10.74 -17.51
C ILE A 35 -7.60 -9.33 -17.92
N PHE A 36 -6.93 -8.57 -17.04
CA PHE A 36 -6.50 -7.21 -17.30
C PHE A 36 -5.09 -7.21 -17.86
N ASP A 37 -4.91 -6.90 -19.10
CA ASP A 37 -3.71 -6.66 -19.92
C ASP A 37 -2.39 -6.37 -19.18
N SER A 38 -2.03 -7.22 -18.23
CA SER A 38 -0.85 -7.04 -17.38
C SER A 38 0.47 -7.11 -18.17
N THR A 39 0.42 -7.58 -19.38
CA THR A 39 1.58 -7.77 -20.28
C THR A 39 1.64 -6.75 -21.41
N ILE A 40 0.64 -5.89 -21.55
CA ILE A 40 0.63 -4.81 -22.54
C ILE A 40 1.52 -3.69 -22.05
N GLY A 41 2.62 -3.48 -22.69
CA GLY A 41 3.50 -2.37 -22.42
C GLY A 41 4.96 -2.77 -22.59
N GLN A 42 5.56 -2.30 -23.66
CA GLN A 42 7.00 -2.51 -23.93
C GLN A 42 7.91 -1.93 -22.85
N ASN A 43 7.38 -1.05 -22.02
CA ASN A 43 8.13 -0.33 -21.00
C ASN A 43 8.04 -0.96 -19.60
N THR A 44 7.28 -2.03 -19.42
CA THR A 44 7.13 -2.71 -18.13
C THR A 44 8.46 -3.32 -17.67
N VAL A 45 8.87 -3.00 -16.44
CA VAL A 45 10.09 -3.50 -15.79
C VAL A 45 9.75 -4.59 -14.76
N LEU A 46 8.75 -4.36 -13.91
CA LEU A 46 8.21 -5.38 -13.02
C LEU A 46 6.80 -5.74 -13.46
N GLN A 47 6.61 -7.00 -13.78
CA GLN A 47 5.29 -7.57 -14.08
C GLN A 47 4.47 -7.70 -12.77
N PRO A 48 3.13 -7.62 -12.83
CA PRO A 48 2.27 -7.86 -11.67
C PRO A 48 2.55 -9.22 -11.00
N LEU A 49 2.83 -10.24 -11.81
CA LEU A 49 3.32 -11.54 -11.37
C LEU A 49 4.68 -11.79 -12.02
N GLY A 50 5.74 -11.76 -11.22
CA GLY A 50 7.12 -11.93 -11.64
C GLY A 50 7.65 -13.35 -11.43
N GLY A 51 8.97 -13.49 -11.67
CA GLY A 51 9.69 -14.74 -11.57
C GLY A 51 9.52 -15.64 -12.79
N LYS A 52 10.35 -16.69 -12.86
CA LYS A 52 10.35 -17.66 -13.98
C LYS A 52 8.97 -18.27 -14.24
N ASN A 53 8.20 -18.50 -13.20
CA ASN A 53 6.89 -19.14 -13.27
C ASN A 53 5.72 -18.13 -13.27
N GLN A 54 6.00 -16.83 -13.24
CA GLN A 54 5.00 -15.76 -13.18
C GLN A 54 3.97 -15.97 -12.07
N VAL A 55 4.45 -16.24 -10.85
CA VAL A 55 3.61 -16.48 -9.67
C VAL A 55 3.95 -15.57 -8.49
N ASN A 56 5.04 -14.79 -8.57
CA ASN A 56 5.47 -13.91 -7.49
C ASN A 56 4.81 -12.53 -7.64
N PRO A 57 3.85 -12.15 -6.78
CA PRO A 57 3.21 -10.83 -6.88
C PRO A 57 4.22 -9.71 -6.63
N SER A 58 4.29 -8.75 -7.53
CA SER A 58 5.08 -7.54 -7.36
C SER A 58 4.36 -6.56 -6.44
N GLN A 59 5.11 -5.87 -5.58
CA GLN A 59 4.54 -4.92 -4.62
C GLN A 59 4.27 -3.53 -5.23
N ALA A 60 4.91 -3.21 -6.35
CA ALA A 60 4.71 -1.96 -7.06
C ALA A 60 4.78 -2.15 -8.57
N MET A 61 4.11 -1.29 -9.31
CA MET A 61 4.26 -1.15 -10.75
C MET A 61 5.56 -0.40 -11.04
N VAL A 62 6.38 -0.92 -11.95
CA VAL A 62 7.60 -0.25 -12.44
C VAL A 62 7.61 -0.30 -13.96
N ALA A 63 7.65 0.88 -14.59
CA ALA A 63 7.72 1.02 -16.04
C ALA A 63 8.71 2.10 -16.46
N LYS A 64 9.42 1.88 -17.56
CA LYS A 64 10.29 2.90 -18.15
C LYS A 64 9.46 4.08 -18.63
N ILE A 65 9.95 5.28 -18.42
CA ILE A 65 9.35 6.47 -18.99
C ILE A 65 9.58 6.43 -20.51
N PRO A 66 8.51 6.51 -21.33
CA PRO A 66 8.64 6.52 -22.77
C PRO A 66 9.38 7.77 -23.24
N VAL A 67 10.26 7.61 -24.24
CA VAL A 67 10.99 8.68 -24.89
C VAL A 67 10.82 8.55 -26.40
N ASN A 68 10.92 9.66 -27.12
CA ASN A 68 10.71 9.68 -28.58
C ASN A 68 11.78 8.87 -29.31
N GLU A 69 13.03 8.92 -28.82
CA GLU A 69 14.16 8.20 -29.42
C GLU A 69 14.98 7.49 -28.34
N GLY A 70 15.49 6.30 -28.67
CA GLY A 70 16.33 5.51 -27.77
C GLY A 70 15.58 4.78 -26.66
N LYS A 71 16.24 4.58 -25.51
CA LYS A 71 15.70 3.89 -24.34
C LYS A 71 15.97 4.71 -23.08
N SER A 72 14.95 4.99 -22.30
CA SER A 72 15.11 5.60 -20.99
C SER A 72 15.71 4.63 -19.98
N LYS A 73 16.60 5.13 -19.13
CA LYS A 73 17.01 4.47 -17.88
C LYS A 73 16.11 4.88 -16.71
N THR A 74 15.38 5.97 -16.84
CA THR A 74 14.45 6.43 -15.80
C THR A 74 13.16 5.60 -15.84
N VAL A 75 12.74 5.14 -14.68
CA VAL A 75 11.47 4.42 -14.47
C VAL A 75 10.52 5.23 -13.62
N SER A 76 9.24 5.11 -13.92
CA SER A 76 8.15 5.51 -13.02
C SER A 76 7.77 4.32 -12.16
N ILE A 77 7.54 4.57 -10.88
CA ILE A 77 7.17 3.56 -9.89
C ILE A 77 5.89 4.03 -9.21
N MET A 78 4.93 3.12 -9.06
CA MET A 78 3.67 3.41 -8.38
C MET A 78 3.24 2.22 -7.52
N SER A 79 2.72 2.53 -6.35
CA SER A 79 2.10 1.57 -5.44
C SER A 79 0.84 2.14 -4.82
N TYR A 80 0.12 1.31 -4.09
CA TYR A 80 -1.00 1.75 -3.27
C TYR A 80 -1.00 1.02 -1.93
N GLY A 81 -1.65 1.63 -0.93
CA GLY A 81 -1.92 1.04 0.37
C GLY A 81 -3.39 1.19 0.72
N PHE A 82 -3.99 0.12 1.19
CA PHE A 82 -5.36 0.07 1.69
C PHE A 82 -5.64 -1.28 2.35
N ASP A 83 -6.12 -1.24 3.58
CA ASP A 83 -6.64 -2.40 4.30
C ASP A 83 -8.13 -2.19 4.60
N PRO A 84 -9.05 -2.88 3.89
CA PRO A 84 -10.49 -2.71 4.08
C PRO A 84 -10.96 -3.11 5.48
N TYR A 85 -10.39 -4.15 6.08
CA TYR A 85 -10.76 -4.61 7.41
C TYR A 85 -10.34 -3.62 8.49
N LEU A 86 -9.13 -3.09 8.37
CA LEU A 86 -8.62 -2.09 9.30
C LEU A 86 -9.42 -0.79 9.18
N SER A 87 -9.69 -0.35 7.97
CA SER A 87 -10.47 0.86 7.70
C SER A 87 -11.91 0.75 8.25
N GLU A 88 -12.50 -0.44 8.19
CA GLU A 88 -13.84 -0.68 8.76
C GLU A 88 -13.85 -0.59 10.29
N LYS A 89 -12.80 -1.07 10.97
CA LYS A 89 -12.72 -1.13 12.43
C LYS A 89 -12.15 0.14 13.06
N SER A 90 -11.21 0.78 12.40
CA SER A 90 -10.60 2.03 12.82
C SER A 90 -10.26 2.87 11.59
N GLN A 91 -11.01 3.94 11.36
CA GLN A 91 -10.78 4.84 10.24
C GLN A 91 -9.41 5.55 10.36
N TYR A 92 -9.02 5.90 11.59
CA TYR A 92 -7.73 6.51 11.86
C TYR A 92 -6.57 5.59 11.47
N LEU A 93 -6.55 4.36 11.99
CA LEU A 93 -5.52 3.39 11.65
C LEU A 93 -5.60 2.99 10.17
N GLY A 94 -6.80 2.93 9.57
CA GLY A 94 -6.98 2.68 8.14
C GLY A 94 -6.25 3.71 7.29
N GLY A 95 -6.46 5.01 7.54
CA GLY A 95 -5.75 6.09 6.85
C GLY A 95 -4.25 6.11 7.14
N TYR A 96 -3.86 5.90 8.40
CA TYR A 96 -2.47 5.82 8.84
C TYR A 96 -1.70 4.72 8.09
N TYR A 97 -2.21 3.49 8.10
CA TYR A 97 -1.54 2.36 7.46
C TYR A 97 -1.66 2.35 5.94
N ALA A 98 -2.67 2.98 5.35
CA ALA A 98 -2.72 3.16 3.91
C ALA A 98 -1.49 3.93 3.41
N VAL A 99 -1.08 5.00 4.11
CA VAL A 99 0.13 5.76 3.78
C VAL A 99 1.39 4.93 4.04
N ILE A 100 1.51 4.29 5.20
CA ILE A 100 2.66 3.43 5.54
C ILE A 100 2.86 2.33 4.49
N GLU A 101 1.80 1.64 4.11
CA GLU A 101 1.86 0.54 3.16
C GLU A 101 2.30 1.00 1.77
N SER A 102 1.74 2.10 1.27
CA SER A 102 2.11 2.63 -0.05
C SER A 102 3.60 3.03 -0.10
N ILE A 103 4.12 3.67 0.96
CA ILE A 103 5.55 4.02 1.08
C ILE A 103 6.42 2.75 1.15
N ALA A 104 6.06 1.80 2.01
CA ALA A 104 6.81 0.56 2.19
C ALA A 104 6.96 -0.24 0.89
N LYS A 105 5.88 -0.32 0.11
CA LYS A 105 5.87 -0.99 -1.19
C LYS A 105 6.82 -0.33 -2.19
N LEU A 106 6.91 1.00 -2.23
CA LEU A 106 7.89 1.68 -3.09
C LEU A 106 9.32 1.40 -2.64
N VAL A 107 9.59 1.49 -1.34
CA VAL A 107 10.93 1.20 -0.79
C VAL A 107 11.32 -0.24 -1.07
N SER A 108 10.40 -1.19 -0.99
CA SER A 108 10.67 -2.62 -1.24
C SER A 108 11.16 -2.92 -2.66
N VAL A 109 10.84 -2.05 -3.62
CA VAL A 109 11.31 -2.17 -5.01
C VAL A 109 12.49 -1.26 -5.33
N GLY A 110 13.08 -0.61 -4.31
CA GLY A 110 14.33 0.15 -4.44
C GLY A 110 14.17 1.66 -4.59
N SER A 111 12.99 2.21 -4.27
CA SER A 111 12.76 3.66 -4.36
C SER A 111 13.42 4.43 -3.22
N ASP A 112 13.94 5.60 -3.55
CA ASP A 112 14.41 6.57 -2.58
C ASP A 112 13.22 7.19 -1.84
N LEU A 113 13.29 7.16 -0.49
CA LEU A 113 12.24 7.64 0.39
C LEU A 113 11.92 9.15 0.19
N GLU A 114 12.94 9.96 -0.08
CA GLU A 114 12.81 11.42 -0.19
C GLU A 114 12.10 11.87 -1.48
N LYS A 115 12.12 11.03 -2.51
CA LYS A 115 11.51 11.33 -3.81
C LYS A 115 10.03 11.00 -3.90
N ILE A 116 9.48 10.30 -2.92
CA ILE A 116 8.09 9.82 -2.93
C ILE A 116 7.10 10.99 -2.88
N ARG A 117 6.05 10.90 -3.70
CA ARG A 117 4.89 11.79 -3.69
C ARG A 117 3.62 10.96 -3.54
N LEU A 118 2.64 11.53 -2.86
CA LEU A 118 1.40 10.85 -2.50
C LEU A 118 0.20 11.47 -3.22
N SER A 119 -0.82 10.66 -3.44
CA SER A 119 -2.14 11.08 -3.89
C SER A 119 -3.18 10.20 -3.21
N PHE A 120 -4.30 10.79 -2.76
CA PHE A 120 -5.32 10.03 -2.05
C PHE A 120 -6.59 9.89 -2.88
N GLN A 121 -7.23 8.72 -2.75
CA GLN A 121 -8.60 8.54 -3.21
C GLN A 121 -9.47 8.09 -2.05
N GLU A 122 -10.60 8.78 -1.91
CA GLU A 122 -11.48 8.59 -0.77
C GLU A 122 -12.92 8.33 -1.22
N PHE A 123 -13.56 7.39 -0.52
CA PHE A 123 -14.95 7.04 -0.76
C PHE A 123 -15.66 6.83 0.58
N TYR A 124 -16.77 7.55 0.77
CA TYR A 124 -17.56 7.51 1.98
C TYR A 124 -19.04 7.49 1.66
N GLU A 125 -19.86 7.06 2.63
CA GLU A 125 -21.31 7.15 2.60
C GLU A 125 -21.80 8.59 2.50
N LYS A 126 -23.10 8.79 2.37
CA LYS A 126 -23.69 10.12 2.42
C LYS A 126 -23.43 10.81 3.76
N MET A 127 -22.97 12.05 3.69
CA MET A 127 -22.61 12.88 4.85
C MET A 127 -23.82 13.65 5.38
N ASP A 128 -24.71 13.00 6.10
CA ASP A 128 -25.97 13.58 6.60
C ASP A 128 -26.06 13.70 8.12
N ASN A 129 -25.04 13.22 8.84
CA ASN A 129 -24.97 13.31 10.30
C ASN A 129 -23.52 13.37 10.82
N GLU A 130 -23.34 13.70 12.10
CA GLU A 130 -22.02 13.86 12.72
C GLU A 130 -21.19 12.57 12.66
N LYS A 131 -21.82 11.42 12.78
CA LYS A 131 -21.14 10.12 12.71
C LYS A 131 -20.57 9.86 11.32
N SER A 132 -21.33 10.15 10.27
CA SER A 132 -20.83 9.99 8.89
C SER A 132 -19.67 10.96 8.60
N TRP A 133 -19.76 12.23 9.02
CA TRP A 133 -18.68 13.21 8.92
C TRP A 133 -17.42 12.84 9.73
N SER A 134 -17.58 12.13 10.83
CA SER A 134 -16.42 11.72 11.65
C SER A 134 -15.49 10.71 10.94
N LYS A 135 -16.00 9.95 9.97
CA LYS A 135 -15.24 8.92 9.27
C LYS A 135 -14.12 9.50 8.38
N PRO A 136 -14.41 10.42 7.43
CA PRO A 136 -13.34 11.04 6.65
C PRO A 136 -12.36 11.83 7.51
N LEU A 137 -12.86 12.55 8.53
CA LEU A 137 -11.97 13.28 9.44
C LEU A 137 -10.94 12.38 10.12
N LYS A 138 -11.37 11.23 10.65
CA LYS A 138 -10.47 10.28 11.31
C LYS A 138 -9.46 9.67 10.34
N SER A 139 -9.91 9.26 9.13
CA SER A 139 -9.02 8.72 8.10
C SER A 139 -7.95 9.74 7.70
N LEU A 140 -8.35 10.99 7.49
CA LEU A 140 -7.43 12.08 7.15
C LEU A 140 -6.47 12.42 8.29
N LEU A 141 -6.90 12.37 9.55
CA LEU A 141 -6.01 12.61 10.70
C LEU A 141 -4.93 11.51 10.77
N GLY A 142 -5.30 10.23 10.57
CA GLY A 142 -4.33 9.15 10.52
C GLY A 142 -3.33 9.30 9.37
N ALA A 143 -3.81 9.59 8.17
CA ALA A 143 -2.96 9.86 7.02
C ALA A 143 -2.07 11.09 7.23
N PHE A 144 -2.61 12.16 7.84
CA PHE A 144 -1.88 13.40 8.14
C PHE A 144 -0.71 13.17 9.09
N GLU A 145 -0.88 12.35 10.12
CA GLU A 145 0.20 12.04 11.05
C GLU A 145 1.43 11.48 10.32
N VAL A 146 1.21 10.49 9.45
CA VAL A 146 2.29 9.85 8.68
C VAL A 146 2.89 10.82 7.66
N THR A 147 2.06 11.50 6.88
CA THR A 147 2.53 12.43 5.84
C THR A 147 3.30 13.60 6.44
N ASN A 148 2.86 14.12 7.60
CA ASN A 148 3.56 15.18 8.31
C ASN A 148 4.91 14.71 8.87
N PHE A 149 4.96 13.50 9.42
CA PHE A 149 6.22 12.93 9.92
C PHE A 149 7.25 12.76 8.81
N PHE A 150 6.87 12.14 7.69
CA PHE A 150 7.76 11.92 6.55
C PHE A 150 7.99 13.17 5.69
N LYS A 151 7.27 14.27 5.94
CA LYS A 151 7.29 15.48 5.09
C LYS A 151 6.91 15.20 3.63
N MET A 152 5.93 14.33 3.45
CA MET A 152 5.41 13.88 2.16
C MET A 152 3.96 14.35 1.95
N PRO A 153 3.71 15.63 1.66
CA PRO A 153 2.34 16.09 1.43
C PRO A 153 1.76 15.43 0.18
N PRO A 154 0.47 15.07 0.20
CA PRO A 154 -0.20 14.61 -1.02
C PRO A 154 -0.23 15.73 -2.06
N ILE A 155 0.07 15.40 -3.30
CA ILE A 155 0.08 16.34 -4.44
C ILE A 155 -1.28 16.52 -5.08
N GLY A 156 -2.23 15.70 -4.71
CA GLY A 156 -3.60 15.72 -5.21
C GLY A 156 -4.42 14.60 -4.62
N GLY A 157 -5.66 14.52 -5.04
CA GLY A 157 -6.58 13.49 -4.60
C GLY A 157 -7.98 13.70 -5.16
N LYS A 158 -8.86 12.79 -4.81
CA LYS A 158 -10.28 12.83 -5.15
C LYS A 158 -11.07 12.20 -4.01
N ASP A 159 -12.10 12.84 -3.58
CA ASP A 159 -13.05 12.33 -2.60
C ASP A 159 -14.45 12.17 -3.19
N SER A 160 -15.21 11.25 -2.62
CA SER A 160 -16.61 11.03 -2.90
C SER A 160 -17.35 10.73 -1.60
N MET A 161 -18.29 11.61 -1.24
CA MET A 161 -19.01 11.58 0.05
C MET A 161 -20.52 11.41 -0.13
N SER A 162 -20.95 10.63 -1.11
CA SER A 162 -22.35 10.33 -1.40
C SER A 162 -22.57 8.88 -1.82
N GLY A 163 -21.74 7.97 -1.33
CA GLY A 163 -21.80 6.55 -1.62
C GLY A 163 -22.85 5.81 -0.82
N SER A 164 -24.10 6.24 -0.92
CA SER A 164 -25.25 5.56 -0.31
C SER A 164 -26.33 5.29 -1.35
N PHE A 165 -26.89 4.09 -1.32
CA PHE A 165 -28.02 3.69 -2.15
C PHE A 165 -28.96 2.82 -1.33
N GLU A 166 -30.17 3.27 -1.05
CA GLU A 166 -31.12 2.64 -0.13
C GLU A 166 -30.48 2.39 1.24
N ASP A 167 -30.37 1.15 1.68
CA ASP A 167 -29.75 0.70 2.92
C ASP A 167 -28.26 0.33 2.77
N LEU A 168 -27.72 0.39 1.54
CA LEU A 168 -26.31 0.14 1.25
C LEU A 168 -25.48 1.40 1.38
N ASN A 169 -24.42 1.32 2.15
CA ASN A 169 -23.42 2.37 2.29
C ASN A 169 -22.05 1.89 1.84
N VAL A 170 -21.34 2.74 1.09
CA VAL A 170 -19.93 2.48 0.78
C VAL A 170 -19.14 2.42 2.09
N PRO A 171 -18.38 1.34 2.32
CA PRO A 171 -17.45 1.31 3.45
C PRO A 171 -16.45 2.44 3.37
N GLN A 172 -16.06 2.98 4.52
CA GLN A 172 -15.07 4.03 4.58
C GLN A 172 -13.75 3.59 3.95
N THR A 173 -13.30 4.34 2.98
CA THR A 173 -12.14 4.01 2.16
C THR A 173 -11.26 5.22 1.99
N LEU A 174 -10.01 5.13 2.43
CA LEU A 174 -8.92 6.02 2.04
C LEU A 174 -7.80 5.17 1.46
N ILE A 175 -7.56 5.32 0.17
CA ILE A 175 -6.46 4.66 -0.54
C ILE A 175 -5.34 5.67 -0.70
N SER A 176 -4.14 5.32 -0.25
CA SER A 176 -2.93 6.10 -0.54
C SER A 176 -2.24 5.53 -1.77
N PHE A 177 -2.08 6.34 -2.80
CA PHE A 177 -1.20 6.06 -3.91
C PHE A 177 0.13 6.75 -3.66
N ALA A 178 1.23 6.03 -3.84
CA ALA A 178 2.58 6.57 -3.78
C ALA A 178 3.25 6.44 -5.15
N THR A 179 3.92 7.48 -5.58
CA THR A 179 4.62 7.50 -6.86
C THR A 179 5.99 8.15 -6.74
N THR A 180 6.92 7.71 -7.57
CA THR A 180 8.27 8.27 -7.68
C THR A 180 8.90 7.93 -9.02
N THR A 181 10.08 8.46 -9.26
CA THR A 181 10.95 8.07 -10.38
C THR A 181 12.30 7.61 -9.83
N GLU A 182 12.91 6.63 -10.51
CA GLU A 182 14.22 6.11 -10.12
C GLU A 182 15.02 5.67 -11.35
N ASP A 183 16.33 5.42 -11.18
CA ASP A 183 17.10 4.74 -12.20
C ASP A 183 16.77 3.24 -12.19
N ILE A 184 16.64 2.64 -13.37
CA ILE A 184 16.30 1.22 -13.52
C ILE A 184 17.30 0.30 -12.82
N GLU A 185 18.55 0.74 -12.66
CA GLU A 185 19.62 -0.05 -12.00
C GLU A 185 19.37 -0.20 -10.48
N ASN A 186 18.59 0.70 -9.89
CA ASN A 186 18.21 0.65 -8.47
C ASN A 186 17.04 -0.29 -8.19
N ILE A 187 16.31 -0.72 -9.22
CA ILE A 187 15.10 -1.51 -9.06
C ILE A 187 15.41 -2.92 -8.56
N LYS A 188 14.66 -3.32 -7.55
CA LYS A 188 14.73 -4.65 -6.93
C LYS A 188 13.48 -5.44 -7.25
N SER A 189 13.66 -6.71 -7.60
CA SER A 189 12.57 -7.67 -7.69
C SER A 189 12.52 -8.55 -6.44
N ASN A 190 11.37 -9.13 -6.17
CA ASN A 190 11.18 -10.11 -5.09
C ASN A 190 11.62 -11.54 -5.48
N ASP A 191 12.28 -11.70 -6.62
CA ASP A 191 12.77 -12.99 -7.07
C ASP A 191 14.04 -13.39 -6.32
N LEU A 192 14.05 -14.60 -5.76
CA LEU A 192 15.23 -15.17 -5.13
C LEU A 192 16.24 -15.60 -6.19
N LYS A 193 17.43 -14.99 -6.15
CA LYS A 193 18.53 -15.27 -7.10
C LYS A 193 19.61 -16.09 -6.42
N GLY A 194 19.47 -17.43 -6.44
CA GLY A 194 20.47 -18.36 -5.92
C GLY A 194 20.44 -18.52 -4.39
N LYS A 195 21.62 -18.79 -3.79
CA LYS A 195 21.76 -19.00 -2.34
C LYS A 195 21.90 -17.66 -1.62
N GLY A 196 21.15 -17.47 -0.53
CA GLY A 196 21.18 -16.26 0.27
C GLY A 196 20.70 -16.47 1.69
N LYS A 197 20.76 -15.43 2.51
CA LYS A 197 20.18 -15.40 3.85
C LYS A 197 18.86 -14.63 3.77
N ILE A 198 17.84 -15.12 4.46
CA ILE A 198 16.58 -14.40 4.66
C ILE A 198 16.64 -13.75 6.03
N GLY A 199 16.47 -12.43 6.07
CA GLY A 199 16.37 -11.67 7.32
C GLY A 199 14.92 -11.27 7.58
N LEU A 200 14.48 -11.39 8.83
CA LEU A 200 13.22 -10.85 9.29
C LEU A 200 13.48 -9.62 10.15
N VAL A 201 12.98 -8.48 9.70
CA VAL A 201 13.01 -7.23 10.47
C VAL A 201 11.59 -6.88 10.87
N ARG A 202 11.37 -6.67 12.17
CA ARG A 202 10.05 -6.37 12.71
C ARG A 202 9.90 -4.88 12.98
N ALA A 203 8.77 -4.32 12.60
CA ALA A 203 8.35 -2.99 13.04
C ALA A 203 8.13 -2.97 14.57
N LYS A 204 8.29 -1.80 15.16
CA LYS A 204 7.92 -1.54 16.56
C LYS A 204 6.59 -0.78 16.58
N TYR A 205 5.73 -1.19 17.49
CA TYR A 205 4.39 -0.62 17.66
C TYR A 205 4.26 0.07 19.00
N ASN A 206 3.56 1.19 19.00
CA ASN A 206 3.08 1.88 20.20
C ASN A 206 1.87 1.13 20.80
N SER A 207 1.43 1.54 21.97
CA SER A 207 0.27 0.93 22.66
C SER A 207 -1.05 1.09 21.92
N ASP A 208 -1.18 2.13 21.11
CA ASP A 208 -2.32 2.44 20.24
C ASP A 208 -2.24 1.78 18.86
N MET A 209 -1.26 0.91 18.66
CA MET A 209 -0.98 0.21 17.40
C MET A 209 -0.51 1.10 16.26
N THR A 210 -0.15 2.34 16.49
CA THR A 210 0.66 3.12 15.56
C THR A 210 2.11 2.62 15.57
N LEU A 211 2.92 2.97 14.56
CA LEU A 211 4.32 2.61 14.51
C LEU A 211 5.18 3.61 15.33
N ASP A 212 6.28 3.11 15.91
CA ASP A 212 7.42 3.95 16.23
C ASP A 212 8.01 4.47 14.90
N LEU A 213 7.56 5.66 14.47
CA LEU A 213 7.89 6.20 13.15
C LEU A 213 9.38 6.51 12.99
N ASP A 214 10.06 6.93 14.06
CA ASP A 214 11.52 7.17 14.00
C ASP A 214 12.27 5.87 13.76
N TYR A 215 11.92 4.82 14.48
CA TYR A 215 12.49 3.50 14.26
C TYR A 215 12.16 3.00 12.84
N TYR A 216 10.92 3.19 12.39
CA TYR A 216 10.47 2.71 11.09
C TYR A 216 11.16 3.45 9.93
N LYS A 217 11.30 4.77 10.01
CA LYS A 217 12.05 5.57 9.04
C LYS A 217 13.50 5.10 8.92
N ASN A 218 14.20 4.96 10.06
CA ASN A 218 15.56 4.45 10.10
C ASN A 218 15.68 3.04 9.47
N LEU A 219 14.65 2.20 9.64
CA LEU A 219 14.59 0.88 9.01
C LEU A 219 14.50 0.98 7.49
N LEU A 220 13.56 1.80 6.97
CA LEU A 220 13.40 2.00 5.52
C LEU A 220 14.67 2.55 4.88
N GLU A 221 15.31 3.53 5.49
CA GLU A 221 16.58 4.11 5.01
C GLU A 221 17.74 3.09 4.96
N LYS A 222 17.75 2.12 5.87
CA LYS A 222 18.74 1.02 5.84
C LYS A 222 18.47 -0.03 4.77
N LEU A 223 17.22 -0.21 4.38
CA LEU A 223 16.83 -1.17 3.34
C LEU A 223 17.18 -0.66 1.93
N ILE A 224 17.29 0.64 1.74
CA ILE A 224 17.63 1.27 0.46
C ILE A 224 19.14 1.24 0.20
N LYS A 225 19.98 1.28 1.25
CA LYS A 225 21.46 1.22 1.18
C LYS A 225 21.95 -0.19 0.96
#